data_fc85cf9c7b91df9792d79bb58bcdad5d
#
_entry.id   fc85cf9c7b91df9792d79bb58bcdad5d
#
_cell.length_a   1.000
_cell.length_b   1.000
_cell.length_c   1.000
_cell.angle_alpha   90.00
_cell.angle_beta   90.00
_cell.angle_gamma   90.00
#
_symmetry.space_group_name_H-M   'P 1'
#
loop_
_entity.id
_entity.type
_entity.pdbx_description
1 polymer ?
#
loop_
_entity_poly.entity_id
_entity_poly.type
_entity_poly.pdbx_seq_one_letter_code
_entity_poly.pdbx_strand_id
1 'polypeptide(L)'
;QNAVLKTCNEDFSVSETFNLEKAVDQLFDQGKNEISLDSLQITYYVNENSAKQGTSAGKISASYISSAANTYVYARFQSRYGCYSIAPINLLFVLPAKAINSEITICDNNLDGKYDVNLLAYKDSMVQNPSDDNIFKFYKVLPDNSRGEEITNPEHFIVDANTSKILVYVENLPDCGSYAEINFKKGEVLTLDQKQFYIDNICDTNNDKKEIIDLTSFESN
;
A
#
# COMPACT_ATOMS: atom_id res chain seq x y z
N GLN A 1 10.51 -11.04 -23.64
CA GLN A 1 10.12 -10.86 -22.23
C GLN A 1 11.18 -10.01 -21.56
N ASN A 2 10.78 -9.03 -20.76
CA ASN A 2 11.69 -8.12 -20.06
C ASN A 2 11.53 -8.37 -18.56
N ALA A 3 12.63 -8.40 -17.81
CA ALA A 3 12.58 -8.37 -16.36
C ALA A 3 12.69 -6.92 -15.85
N VAL A 4 12.16 -6.69 -14.67
CA VAL A 4 12.28 -5.42 -13.95
C VAL A 4 12.75 -5.70 -12.54
N LEU A 5 13.89 -5.11 -12.16
CA LEU A 5 14.38 -5.10 -10.79
C LEU A 5 14.23 -3.69 -10.24
N LYS A 6 13.57 -3.59 -9.10
CA LYS A 6 13.35 -2.32 -8.40
C LYS A 6 14.16 -2.28 -7.12
N THR A 7 14.70 -1.13 -6.78
CA THR A 7 15.33 -0.86 -5.49
C THR A 7 14.90 0.49 -4.96
N CYS A 8 14.83 0.62 -3.62
CA CYS A 8 14.52 1.89 -2.97
C CYS A 8 15.71 2.83 -3.08
N ASN A 9 15.44 4.08 -3.44
CA ASN A 9 16.45 5.14 -3.43
C ASN A 9 15.77 6.46 -3.09
N GLU A 10 16.20 7.12 -2.03
CA GLU A 10 15.47 8.25 -1.44
C GLU A 10 15.45 9.51 -2.32
N ASP A 11 16.48 9.73 -3.13
CA ASP A 11 16.67 10.98 -3.88
C ASP A 11 17.30 10.80 -5.26
N PHE A 12 17.50 9.56 -5.72
CA PHE A 12 18.19 9.20 -6.96
C PHE A 12 19.66 9.68 -7.06
N SER A 13 20.24 10.12 -5.96
CA SER A 13 21.61 10.67 -5.94
C SER A 13 22.69 9.62 -5.67
N VAL A 14 22.32 8.46 -5.16
CA VAL A 14 23.24 7.40 -4.74
C VAL A 14 23.16 6.21 -5.69
N SER A 15 24.29 5.54 -5.86
CA SER A 15 24.36 4.29 -6.61
C SER A 15 23.74 3.14 -5.79
N GLU A 16 23.04 2.26 -6.46
CA GLU A 16 22.38 1.11 -5.86
C GLU A 16 22.89 -0.21 -6.40
N THR A 17 22.91 -1.22 -5.55
CA THR A 17 23.34 -2.57 -5.91
C THR A 17 22.15 -3.45 -6.24
N PHE A 18 22.14 -4.03 -7.44
CA PHE A 18 21.14 -4.98 -7.90
C PHE A 18 21.70 -6.40 -7.91
N ASN A 19 20.93 -7.36 -7.41
CA ASN A 19 21.17 -8.78 -7.65
C ASN A 19 20.44 -9.21 -8.92
N LEU A 20 21.18 -9.35 -10.01
CA LEU A 20 20.64 -9.68 -11.35
C LEU A 20 20.09 -11.12 -11.41
N GLU A 21 20.48 -12.01 -10.50
CA GLU A 21 19.94 -13.38 -10.44
C GLU A 21 18.42 -13.38 -10.16
N LYS A 22 17.92 -12.37 -9.41
CA LYS A 22 16.49 -12.22 -9.14
C LYS A 22 15.65 -11.95 -10.41
N ALA A 23 16.29 -11.55 -11.51
CA ALA A 23 15.61 -11.37 -12.78
C ALA A 23 15.37 -12.67 -13.54
N VAL A 24 16.11 -13.72 -13.18
CA VAL A 24 16.06 -15.02 -13.91
C VAL A 24 14.66 -15.63 -13.85
N ASP A 25 14.00 -15.58 -12.67
CA ASP A 25 12.65 -16.12 -12.49
C ASP A 25 11.59 -15.38 -13.33
N GLN A 26 11.84 -14.10 -13.64
CA GLN A 26 10.97 -13.32 -14.53
C GLN A 26 11.21 -13.60 -16.00
N LEU A 27 12.43 -14.03 -16.36
CA LEU A 27 12.89 -14.20 -17.74
C LEU A 27 12.77 -15.65 -18.22
N PHE A 28 12.87 -16.62 -17.32
CA PHE A 28 12.91 -18.03 -17.64
C PHE A 28 11.68 -18.75 -17.05
N ASP A 29 10.86 -19.30 -17.92
CA ASP A 29 9.71 -20.10 -17.55
C ASP A 29 10.03 -21.58 -17.86
N GLN A 30 10.27 -22.35 -16.81
CA GLN A 30 10.60 -23.79 -16.94
C GLN A 30 9.46 -24.56 -17.64
N GLY A 31 8.22 -24.16 -17.46
CA GLY A 31 7.07 -24.83 -18.10
C GLY A 31 6.98 -24.65 -19.61
N LYS A 32 7.67 -23.63 -20.15
CA LYS A 32 7.73 -23.33 -21.59
C LYS A 32 9.03 -23.77 -22.27
N ASN A 33 10.00 -24.24 -21.48
CA ASN A 33 11.31 -24.61 -21.98
C ASN A 33 11.57 -26.10 -21.73
N GLU A 34 12.01 -26.80 -22.78
CA GLU A 34 12.45 -28.20 -22.70
C GLU A 34 13.82 -28.38 -22.01
N ILE A 35 14.59 -27.28 -21.94
CA ILE A 35 15.91 -27.22 -21.33
C ILE A 35 15.79 -26.78 -19.89
N SER A 36 16.38 -27.53 -18.93
CA SER A 36 16.43 -27.10 -17.53
C SER A 36 17.31 -25.85 -17.35
N LEU A 37 16.90 -24.95 -16.49
CA LEU A 37 17.67 -23.75 -16.11
C LEU A 37 19.09 -24.10 -15.64
N ASP A 38 19.24 -25.18 -14.87
CA ASP A 38 20.55 -25.68 -14.34
C ASP A 38 21.53 -26.10 -15.43
N SER A 39 21.04 -26.34 -16.64
CA SER A 39 21.87 -26.72 -17.79
C SER A 39 22.30 -25.51 -18.63
N LEU A 40 21.89 -24.29 -18.25
CA LEU A 40 22.20 -23.05 -18.92
C LEU A 40 23.32 -22.30 -18.20
N GLN A 41 24.27 -21.76 -18.97
CA GLN A 41 25.18 -20.75 -18.47
C GLN A 41 24.54 -19.37 -18.58
N ILE A 42 24.38 -18.69 -17.44
CA ILE A 42 23.82 -17.34 -17.39
C ILE A 42 24.97 -16.35 -17.19
N THR A 43 25.00 -15.32 -18.01
CA THR A 43 25.99 -14.25 -17.95
C THR A 43 25.32 -12.91 -18.18
N TYR A 44 25.84 -11.85 -17.57
CA TYR A 44 25.25 -10.51 -17.61
C TYR A 44 26.18 -9.53 -18.31
N TYR A 45 25.59 -8.53 -19.00
CA TYR A 45 26.31 -7.59 -19.83
C TYR A 45 25.72 -6.18 -19.71
N VAL A 46 26.55 -5.15 -19.82
CA VAL A 46 26.13 -3.74 -19.76
C VAL A 46 25.29 -3.30 -20.96
N ASN A 47 25.38 -3.99 -22.11
CA ASN A 47 24.62 -3.66 -23.31
C ASN A 47 24.35 -4.92 -24.16
N GLU A 48 23.39 -4.79 -25.06
CA GLU A 48 22.91 -5.87 -25.90
C GLU A 48 24.01 -6.41 -26.86
N ASN A 49 24.83 -5.52 -27.41
CA ASN A 49 25.90 -5.95 -28.34
C ASN A 49 26.92 -6.83 -27.67
N SER A 50 27.35 -6.47 -26.45
CA SER A 50 28.26 -7.32 -25.64
C SER A 50 27.63 -8.66 -25.30
N ALA A 51 26.33 -8.68 -24.98
CA ALA A 51 25.59 -9.91 -24.72
C ALA A 51 25.49 -10.80 -25.98
N LYS A 52 25.31 -10.22 -27.18
CA LYS A 52 25.30 -10.94 -28.46
C LYS A 52 26.67 -11.57 -28.75
N GLN A 53 27.74 -10.84 -28.51
CA GLN A 53 29.10 -11.33 -28.73
C GLN A 53 29.51 -12.42 -27.73
N GLY A 54 29.01 -12.36 -26.51
CA GLY A 54 29.29 -13.35 -25.45
C GLY A 54 30.76 -13.37 -24.98
N THR A 55 31.49 -12.28 -25.24
CA THR A 55 32.92 -12.14 -24.86
C THR A 55 33.05 -11.55 -23.46
N SER A 56 34.30 -11.44 -22.97
CA SER A 56 34.56 -10.75 -21.68
C SER A 56 34.28 -9.25 -21.74
N ALA A 57 34.26 -8.65 -22.93
CA ALA A 57 33.98 -7.23 -23.10
C ALA A 57 32.54 -6.88 -22.68
N GLY A 58 32.39 -5.97 -21.72
CA GLY A 58 31.09 -5.54 -21.19
C GLY A 58 30.38 -6.56 -20.30
N LYS A 59 31.04 -7.67 -19.95
CA LYS A 59 30.54 -8.63 -18.97
C LYS A 59 30.57 -8.02 -17.57
N ILE A 60 29.48 -8.21 -16.81
CA ILE A 60 29.32 -7.71 -15.44
C ILE A 60 29.02 -8.83 -14.46
N SER A 61 29.20 -8.55 -13.18
CA SER A 61 28.82 -9.46 -12.09
C SER A 61 27.29 -9.54 -11.94
N ALA A 62 26.81 -10.64 -11.36
CA ALA A 62 25.43 -10.76 -10.91
C ALA A 62 25.08 -9.70 -9.84
N SER A 63 26.04 -9.29 -9.01
CA SER A 63 25.94 -8.12 -8.16
C SER A 63 26.43 -6.90 -8.95
N TYR A 64 25.51 -6.07 -9.43
CA TYR A 64 25.81 -4.93 -10.28
C TYR A 64 25.42 -3.62 -9.61
N ILE A 65 26.34 -2.62 -9.65
CA ILE A 65 26.09 -1.29 -9.13
C ILE A 65 25.66 -0.38 -10.28
N SER A 66 24.45 0.19 -10.15
CA SER A 66 23.94 1.21 -11.07
C SER A 66 23.98 2.58 -10.39
N SER A 67 24.47 3.59 -11.11
CA SER A 67 24.41 5.00 -10.72
C SER A 67 23.30 5.78 -11.42
N ALA A 68 22.49 5.11 -12.24
CA ALA A 68 21.40 5.72 -12.98
C ALA A 68 20.05 5.14 -12.55
N ALA A 69 19.07 6.04 -12.38
CA ALA A 69 17.73 5.72 -11.89
C ALA A 69 16.93 4.78 -12.80
N ASN A 70 17.29 4.71 -14.08
CA ASN A 70 16.67 3.83 -15.07
C ASN A 70 17.72 3.34 -16.05
N THR A 71 18.15 2.12 -15.92
CA THR A 71 19.24 1.55 -16.70
C THR A 71 18.87 0.14 -17.17
N TYR A 72 19.34 -0.25 -18.35
CA TYR A 72 19.21 -1.59 -18.87
C TYR A 72 20.55 -2.32 -18.85
N VAL A 73 20.50 -3.56 -18.35
CA VAL A 73 21.55 -4.56 -18.52
C VAL A 73 20.92 -5.80 -19.17
N TYR A 74 21.75 -6.74 -19.62
CA TYR A 74 21.28 -7.87 -20.44
C TYR A 74 21.74 -9.19 -19.86
N ALA A 75 20.82 -10.12 -19.70
CA ALA A 75 21.11 -11.51 -19.39
C ALA A 75 21.26 -12.32 -20.67
N ARG A 76 22.30 -13.12 -20.77
CA ARG A 76 22.52 -14.11 -21.82
C ARG A 76 22.42 -15.50 -21.22
N PHE A 77 21.46 -16.27 -21.71
CA PHE A 77 21.24 -17.66 -21.39
C PHE A 77 21.86 -18.51 -22.51
N GLN A 78 22.85 -19.34 -22.19
CA GLN A 78 23.56 -20.12 -23.20
C GLN A 78 23.56 -21.60 -22.85
N SER A 79 23.15 -22.44 -23.80
CA SER A 79 23.20 -23.87 -23.67
C SER A 79 24.63 -24.40 -23.88
N ARG A 80 24.88 -25.63 -23.45
CA ARG A 80 26.16 -26.34 -23.68
C ARG A 80 26.52 -26.49 -25.16
N TYR A 81 25.55 -26.38 -26.05
CA TYR A 81 25.75 -26.47 -27.51
C TYR A 81 26.04 -25.11 -28.17
N GLY A 82 26.12 -24.04 -27.39
CA GLY A 82 26.41 -22.69 -27.88
C GLY A 82 25.20 -21.90 -28.34
N CYS A 83 23.99 -22.49 -28.39
CA CYS A 83 22.76 -21.73 -28.65
C CYS A 83 22.49 -20.80 -27.47
N TYR A 84 22.08 -19.57 -27.78
CA TYR A 84 21.81 -18.57 -26.74
C TYR A 84 20.56 -17.76 -26.99
N SER A 85 20.03 -17.19 -25.93
CA SER A 85 18.99 -16.16 -25.92
C SER A 85 19.44 -15.00 -25.06
N ILE A 86 18.94 -13.80 -25.35
CA ILE A 86 19.27 -12.58 -24.63
C ILE A 86 17.96 -11.90 -24.21
N ALA A 87 17.95 -11.43 -22.97
CA ALA A 87 16.82 -10.67 -22.44
C ALA A 87 17.30 -9.43 -21.70
N PRO A 88 16.63 -8.28 -21.87
CA PRO A 88 16.90 -7.06 -21.13
C PRO A 88 16.36 -7.18 -19.70
N ILE A 89 17.12 -6.60 -18.77
CA ILE A 89 16.75 -6.39 -17.37
C ILE A 89 16.72 -4.88 -17.15
N ASN A 90 15.56 -4.34 -16.84
CA ASN A 90 15.41 -2.95 -16.47
C ASN A 90 15.70 -2.78 -14.97
N LEU A 91 16.64 -1.92 -14.62
CA LEU A 91 17.03 -1.57 -13.26
C LEU A 91 16.40 -0.22 -12.91
N LEU A 92 15.47 -0.20 -11.95
CA LEU A 92 14.74 0.99 -11.57
C LEU A 92 15.01 1.39 -10.13
N PHE A 93 15.31 2.67 -9.91
CA PHE A 93 15.22 3.29 -8.61
C PHE A 93 13.77 3.72 -8.37
N VAL A 94 13.30 3.48 -7.17
CA VAL A 94 11.94 3.84 -6.74
C VAL A 94 12.05 4.72 -5.50
N LEU A 95 11.39 5.86 -5.51
CA LEU A 95 11.29 6.70 -4.32
C LEU A 95 10.44 6.00 -3.25
N PRO A 96 10.79 6.14 -1.96
CA PRO A 96 9.95 5.61 -0.89
C PRO A 96 8.56 6.23 -0.92
N ALA A 97 7.55 5.45 -0.58
CA ALA A 97 6.23 5.97 -0.35
C ALA A 97 6.28 6.98 0.81
N LYS A 98 5.70 8.16 0.61
CA LYS A 98 5.71 9.23 1.59
C LYS A 98 4.39 9.26 2.35
N ALA A 99 4.40 8.70 3.55
CA ALA A 99 3.29 8.82 4.48
C ALA A 99 3.11 10.27 4.94
N ILE A 100 1.88 10.68 5.18
CA ILE A 100 1.51 11.99 5.69
C ILE A 100 0.66 11.86 6.95
N ASN A 101 0.89 12.75 7.90
CA ASN A 101 0.06 12.82 9.10
C ASN A 101 -1.39 13.15 8.71
N SER A 102 -2.33 12.46 9.30
CA SER A 102 -3.74 12.68 9.06
C SER A 102 -4.56 12.65 10.35
N GLU A 103 -5.78 13.16 10.27
CA GLU A 103 -6.75 13.15 11.35
C GLU A 103 -8.01 12.42 10.88
N ILE A 104 -8.49 11.46 11.69
CA ILE A 104 -9.72 10.73 11.44
C ILE A 104 -10.73 11.14 12.50
N THR A 105 -11.86 11.71 12.07
CA THR A 105 -12.99 11.97 12.97
C THR A 105 -13.78 10.67 13.14
N ILE A 106 -13.94 10.24 14.39
CA ILE A 106 -14.63 9.02 14.78
C ILE A 106 -15.88 9.33 15.60
N CYS A 107 -16.96 8.59 15.35
CA CYS A 107 -18.23 8.74 16.07
C CYS A 107 -18.55 7.45 16.83
N ASP A 108 -19.03 7.61 18.07
CA ASP A 108 -19.54 6.53 18.89
C ASP A 108 -21.04 6.33 18.60
N ASN A 109 -21.34 5.45 17.63
CA ASN A 109 -22.70 5.27 17.13
C ASN A 109 -23.62 4.49 18.11
N ASN A 110 -23.02 3.74 19.04
CA ASN A 110 -23.75 2.90 20.01
C ASN A 110 -23.60 3.42 21.46
N LEU A 111 -22.87 4.50 21.65
CA LEU A 111 -22.63 5.17 22.94
C LEU A 111 -22.00 4.27 24.03
N ASP A 112 -21.16 3.30 23.63
CA ASP A 112 -20.47 2.39 24.54
C ASP A 112 -19.04 2.87 24.91
N GLY A 113 -18.61 4.01 24.38
CA GLY A 113 -17.28 4.59 24.60
C GLY A 113 -16.17 3.96 23.78
N LYS A 114 -16.53 3.10 22.82
CA LYS A 114 -15.60 2.46 21.89
C LYS A 114 -15.96 2.83 20.46
N TYR A 115 -14.94 2.95 19.61
CA TYR A 115 -15.11 3.36 18.23
C TYR A 115 -14.50 2.28 17.33
N ASP A 116 -15.34 1.57 16.58
CA ASP A 116 -14.88 0.62 15.57
C ASP A 116 -14.53 1.38 14.29
N VAL A 117 -13.25 1.38 13.90
CA VAL A 117 -12.71 2.16 12.79
C VAL A 117 -12.12 1.25 11.74
N ASN A 118 -12.58 1.38 10.50
CA ASN A 118 -11.90 0.78 9.36
C ASN A 118 -10.79 1.72 8.89
N LEU A 119 -9.54 1.45 9.29
CA LEU A 119 -8.37 2.26 8.93
C LEU A 119 -8.09 2.23 7.42
N LEU A 120 -8.40 1.12 6.74
CA LEU A 120 -8.16 0.98 5.30
C LEU A 120 -9.07 1.90 4.46
N ALA A 121 -10.21 2.34 5.01
CA ALA A 121 -11.09 3.29 4.33
C ALA A 121 -10.44 4.68 4.15
N TYR A 122 -9.40 4.98 4.91
CA TYR A 122 -8.72 6.29 4.91
C TYR A 122 -7.33 6.25 4.26
N LYS A 123 -6.91 5.11 3.69
CA LYS A 123 -5.54 4.89 3.17
C LYS A 123 -5.06 6.00 2.23
N ASP A 124 -5.93 6.52 1.35
CA ASP A 124 -5.56 7.55 0.38
C ASP A 124 -5.23 8.91 1.03
N SER A 125 -5.77 9.17 2.23
CA SER A 125 -5.46 10.37 3.01
C SER A 125 -4.15 10.25 3.82
N MET A 126 -3.56 9.08 3.86
CA MET A 126 -2.36 8.78 4.66
C MET A 126 -1.07 8.77 3.85
N VAL A 127 -1.14 9.00 2.53
CA VAL A 127 0.02 8.98 1.63
C VAL A 127 -0.03 10.14 0.64
N GLN A 128 1.14 10.71 0.32
CA GLN A 128 1.21 11.90 -0.54
C GLN A 128 0.75 11.63 -1.99
N ASN A 129 1.08 10.45 -2.52
CA ASN A 129 0.72 10.03 -3.87
C ASN A 129 0.08 8.63 -3.78
N PRO A 130 -1.25 8.54 -3.62
CA PRO A 130 -1.94 7.25 -3.54
C PRO A 130 -1.70 6.40 -4.79
N SER A 131 -1.43 5.12 -4.58
CA SER A 131 -1.22 4.11 -5.63
C SER A 131 -1.69 2.76 -5.12
N ASP A 132 -2.17 1.91 -6.02
CA ASP A 132 -2.54 0.53 -5.71
C ASP A 132 -1.34 -0.32 -5.25
N ASP A 133 -0.10 0.11 -5.56
CA ASP A 133 1.13 -0.52 -5.10
C ASP A 133 1.48 -0.17 -3.65
N ASN A 134 0.78 0.79 -3.00
CA ASN A 134 1.06 1.16 -1.63
C ASN A 134 0.56 0.09 -0.65
N ILE A 135 1.45 -0.35 0.22
CA ILE A 135 1.18 -1.28 1.31
C ILE A 135 1.16 -0.49 2.61
N PHE A 136 0.10 -0.69 3.40
CA PHE A 136 -0.11 0.00 4.67
C PHE A 136 0.03 -0.98 5.83
N LYS A 137 0.85 -0.62 6.81
CA LYS A 137 0.99 -1.31 8.10
C LYS A 137 0.70 -0.32 9.22
N PHE A 138 -0.13 -0.71 10.15
CA PHE A 138 -0.57 0.15 11.25
C PHE A 138 0.00 -0.37 12.57
N TYR A 139 0.40 0.55 13.45
CA TYR A 139 1.02 0.22 14.72
C TYR A 139 0.41 1.04 15.85
N LYS A 140 0.23 0.41 17.01
CA LYS A 140 -0.09 1.14 18.23
C LYS A 140 1.07 2.07 18.62
N VAL A 141 0.76 3.13 19.33
CA VAL A 141 1.75 4.05 19.89
C VAL A 141 1.89 3.76 21.38
N LEU A 142 3.12 3.57 21.84
CA LEU A 142 3.43 3.38 23.26
C LEU A 142 3.43 4.73 24.01
N PRO A 143 3.35 4.72 25.36
CA PRO A 143 3.33 5.96 26.16
C PRO A 143 4.54 6.88 25.96
N ASP A 144 5.69 6.32 25.55
CA ASP A 144 6.91 7.06 25.22
C ASP A 144 6.95 7.58 23.77
N ASN A 145 5.83 7.49 23.05
CA ASN A 145 5.66 7.79 21.63
C ASN A 145 6.43 6.86 20.67
N SER A 146 7.00 5.77 21.13
CA SER A 146 7.61 4.78 20.27
C SER A 146 6.58 3.88 19.60
N ARG A 147 7.03 3.17 18.55
CA ARG A 147 6.21 2.19 17.81
C ARG A 147 5.96 0.96 18.68
N GLY A 148 4.69 0.64 18.88
CA GLY A 148 4.22 -0.56 19.55
C GLY A 148 3.95 -1.73 18.60
N GLU A 149 3.01 -2.59 18.99
CA GLU A 149 2.60 -3.76 18.24
C GLU A 149 1.87 -3.39 16.94
N GLU A 150 2.02 -4.24 15.94
CA GLU A 150 1.26 -4.11 14.69
C GLU A 150 -0.23 -4.40 14.91
N ILE A 151 -1.07 -3.60 14.28
CA ILE A 151 -2.53 -3.76 14.27
C ILE A 151 -2.87 -4.75 13.17
N THR A 152 -3.14 -5.99 13.54
CA THR A 152 -3.36 -7.11 12.60
C THR A 152 -4.75 -7.11 11.96
N ASN A 153 -5.72 -6.37 12.53
CA ASN A 153 -7.06 -6.22 11.99
C ASN A 153 -7.41 -4.73 11.78
N PRO A 154 -6.87 -4.09 10.72
CA PRO A 154 -7.10 -2.66 10.48
C PRO A 154 -8.51 -2.32 10.01
N GLU A 155 -9.30 -3.29 9.54
CA GLU A 155 -10.71 -3.08 9.13
C GLU A 155 -11.64 -2.91 10.34
N HIS A 156 -11.27 -3.44 11.50
CA HIS A 156 -12.02 -3.40 12.75
C HIS A 156 -11.10 -3.02 13.91
N PHE A 157 -10.51 -1.84 13.83
CA PHE A 157 -9.66 -1.33 14.89
C PHE A 157 -10.50 -0.59 15.93
N ILE A 158 -10.43 -1.06 17.19
CA ILE A 158 -11.15 -0.43 18.29
C ILE A 158 -10.31 0.69 18.91
N VAL A 159 -10.77 1.91 18.75
CA VAL A 159 -10.24 3.09 19.43
C VAL A 159 -11.00 3.27 20.74
N ASP A 160 -10.29 3.22 21.85
CA ASP A 160 -10.83 3.42 23.21
C ASP A 160 -10.49 4.81 23.78
N ALA A 161 -10.78 5.01 25.06
CA ALA A 161 -10.51 6.28 25.74
C ALA A 161 -9.02 6.65 25.78
N ASN A 162 -8.12 5.63 25.74
CA ASN A 162 -6.68 5.80 25.89
C ASN A 162 -5.97 5.90 24.52
N THR A 163 -6.66 5.56 23.44
CA THR A 163 -6.10 5.58 22.08
C THR A 163 -6.36 6.95 21.44
N SER A 164 -5.36 7.81 21.42
CA SER A 164 -5.45 9.14 20.79
C SER A 164 -4.87 9.15 19.39
N LYS A 165 -3.89 8.28 19.12
CA LYS A 165 -3.19 8.18 17.83
C LYS A 165 -2.63 6.79 17.59
N ILE A 166 -2.30 6.51 16.34
CA ILE A 166 -1.56 5.35 15.86
C ILE A 166 -0.45 5.79 14.91
N LEU A 167 0.48 4.91 14.58
CA LEU A 167 1.42 5.09 13.47
C LEU A 167 0.96 4.29 12.26
N VAL A 168 1.10 4.88 11.09
CA VAL A 168 1.03 4.19 9.80
C VAL A 168 2.41 4.15 9.18
N TYR A 169 2.82 3.00 8.66
CA TYR A 169 3.94 2.84 7.76
C TYR A 169 3.40 2.57 6.36
N VAL A 170 3.76 3.39 5.41
CA VAL A 170 3.35 3.22 4.02
C VAL A 170 4.60 2.90 3.20
N GLU A 171 4.57 1.78 2.48
CA GLU A 171 5.66 1.36 1.60
C GLU A 171 5.12 1.00 0.20
N ASN A 172 5.96 1.14 -0.82
CA ASN A 172 5.68 0.74 -2.21
C ASN A 172 6.60 -0.39 -2.71
N LEU A 173 7.62 -0.70 -1.93
CA LEU A 173 8.48 -1.88 -2.01
C LEU A 173 8.82 -2.28 -0.56
N PRO A 174 9.24 -3.51 -0.29
CA PRO A 174 9.71 -3.89 1.04
C PRO A 174 10.77 -2.93 1.55
N ASP A 175 10.55 -2.39 2.75
CA ASP A 175 11.42 -1.41 3.42
C ASP A 175 11.61 -0.07 2.66
N CYS A 176 10.77 0.23 1.67
CA CYS A 176 10.79 1.46 0.88
C CYS A 176 9.59 2.34 1.20
N GLY A 177 9.61 2.99 2.34
CA GLY A 177 8.47 3.76 2.82
C GLY A 177 8.82 4.69 3.95
N SER A 178 7.80 5.30 4.54
CA SER A 178 7.93 6.19 5.67
C SER A 178 6.78 6.05 6.67
N TYR A 179 6.99 6.58 7.88
CA TYR A 179 6.00 6.62 8.94
C TYR A 179 5.27 7.96 8.97
N ALA A 180 4.00 7.92 9.40
CA ALA A 180 3.23 9.09 9.77
C ALA A 180 2.32 8.80 10.97
N GLU A 181 1.85 9.85 11.64
CA GLU A 181 0.90 9.76 12.74
C GLU A 181 -0.52 9.92 12.23
N ILE A 182 -1.43 9.09 12.70
CA ILE A 182 -2.86 9.20 12.50
C ILE A 182 -3.50 9.55 13.84
N ASN A 183 -4.09 10.73 13.93
CA ASN A 183 -4.75 11.22 15.13
C ASN A 183 -6.26 10.94 15.05
N PHE A 184 -6.85 10.52 16.18
CA PHE A 184 -8.29 10.33 16.28
C PHE A 184 -8.94 11.51 16.97
N LYS A 185 -9.87 12.15 16.27
CA LYS A 185 -10.72 13.20 16.80
C LYS A 185 -12.11 12.62 17.07
N LYS A 186 -12.54 12.71 18.31
CA LYS A 186 -13.89 12.29 18.67
C LYS A 186 -14.89 13.33 18.15
N GLY A 187 -15.89 12.87 17.42
CA GLY A 187 -17.01 13.67 16.99
C GLY A 187 -17.87 14.11 18.19
N GLU A 188 -18.61 15.18 18.01
CA GLU A 188 -19.53 15.65 19.01
C GLU A 188 -20.72 14.68 19.13
N VAL A 189 -21.12 14.40 20.38
CA VAL A 189 -22.32 13.61 20.63
C VAL A 189 -23.54 14.48 20.31
N LEU A 190 -24.35 14.03 19.36
CA LEU A 190 -25.62 14.66 19.08
C LEU A 190 -26.61 14.33 20.20
N THR A 191 -26.93 15.30 21.01
CA THR A 191 -28.04 15.21 21.97
C THR A 191 -29.34 15.62 21.28
N LEU A 192 -30.21 14.65 21.04
CA LEU A 192 -31.56 14.95 20.63
C LEU A 192 -32.33 15.46 21.84
N ASP A 193 -32.90 16.66 21.73
CA ASP A 193 -33.82 17.17 22.73
C ASP A 193 -35.11 16.32 22.65
N GLN A 194 -35.29 15.44 23.61
CA GLN A 194 -36.51 14.60 23.69
C GLN A 194 -37.68 15.45 24.18
N LYS A 195 -38.13 16.40 23.35
CA LYS A 195 -39.41 17.01 23.57
C LYS A 195 -40.49 15.98 23.33
N GLN A 196 -41.31 15.72 24.36
CA GLN A 196 -42.51 14.94 24.17
C GLN A 196 -43.51 15.83 23.40
N PHE A 197 -43.78 15.49 22.15
CA PHE A 197 -44.85 16.13 21.40
C PHE A 197 -46.15 15.35 21.71
N TYR A 198 -47.11 16.12 22.28
CA TYR A 198 -48.47 15.61 22.41
C TYR A 198 -49.27 16.12 21.21
N ILE A 199 -49.81 15.21 20.43
CA ILE A 199 -50.77 15.52 19.37
C ILE A 199 -52.12 15.44 20.04
N ASP A 200 -52.65 16.62 20.47
CA ASP A 200 -53.99 16.71 20.99
C ASP A 200 -55.01 16.75 19.85
N ASN A 201 -56.09 16.03 20.00
CA ASN A 201 -57.28 16.10 19.13
C ASN A 201 -57.09 15.69 17.67
N ILE A 202 -56.65 14.43 17.46
CA ILE A 202 -56.75 13.82 16.16
C ILE A 202 -58.24 13.46 15.92
N CYS A 203 -58.87 14.13 14.95
CA CYS A 203 -60.23 13.83 14.57
C CYS A 203 -60.23 12.68 13.54
N ASP A 204 -60.84 11.58 13.88
CA ASP A 204 -61.15 10.48 12.95
C ASP A 204 -62.31 10.92 12.04
N THR A 205 -61.97 11.46 10.86
CA THR A 205 -62.92 12.10 9.96
C THR A 205 -63.79 11.13 9.20
N ASN A 206 -63.36 9.89 9.06
CA ASN A 206 -64.08 8.81 8.34
C ASN A 206 -64.56 7.68 9.24
N ASN A 207 -64.31 7.77 10.53
CA ASN A 207 -64.72 6.82 11.58
C ASN A 207 -64.19 5.39 11.38
N ASP A 208 -63.01 5.23 10.76
CA ASP A 208 -62.31 3.97 10.54
C ASP A 208 -61.26 3.65 11.61
N LYS A 209 -61.12 4.51 12.61
CA LYS A 209 -60.11 4.45 13.69
C LYS A 209 -58.67 4.56 13.21
N LYS A 210 -58.42 5.20 12.07
CA LYS A 210 -57.08 5.46 11.50
C LYS A 210 -57.06 6.86 10.95
N GLU A 211 -56.00 7.59 11.26
CA GLU A 211 -55.73 8.90 10.68
C GLU A 211 -54.27 8.96 10.17
N ILE A 212 -54.08 9.67 9.07
CA ILE A 212 -52.74 9.92 8.51
C ILE A 212 -52.24 11.25 9.13
N ILE A 213 -51.13 11.16 9.84
CA ILE A 213 -50.48 12.32 10.46
C ILE A 213 -49.23 12.66 9.64
N ASP A 214 -49.14 13.91 9.19
CA ASP A 214 -47.97 14.44 8.57
C ASP A 214 -46.94 14.83 9.66
N LEU A 215 -45.94 13.93 9.87
CA LEU A 215 -44.91 14.19 10.87
C LEU A 215 -43.94 15.30 10.47
N THR A 216 -43.85 15.66 9.17
CA THR A 216 -42.97 16.73 8.71
C THR A 216 -43.44 18.10 9.18
N SER A 217 -44.73 18.26 9.51
CA SER A 217 -45.29 19.50 10.09
C SER A 217 -44.72 19.84 11.48
N PHE A 218 -44.04 18.88 12.12
CA PHE A 218 -43.41 19.04 13.45
C PHE A 218 -41.91 19.30 13.40
N GLU A 219 -41.28 19.28 12.20
CA GLU A 219 -39.82 19.44 12.04
C GLU A 219 -39.39 20.94 12.21
N SER A 220 -40.28 21.89 12.27
CA SER A 220 -39.97 23.30 12.21
C SER A 220 -40.09 24.08 13.53
N ASN A 221 -40.02 23.40 14.68
CA ASN A 221 -40.05 24.05 16.00
C ASN A 221 -38.86 23.69 16.88
#